data_4219e9d368a102d2848444455bc247a5
#
_entry.id   4219e9d368a102d2848444455bc247a5
#
_cell.length_a   1.000
_cell.length_b   1.000
_cell.length_c   1.000
_cell.angle_alpha   90.00
_cell.angle_beta   90.00
_cell.angle_gamma   90.00
#
_symmetry.space_group_name_H-M   'P 1'
#
loop_
_entity.id
_entity.type
_entity.pdbx_description
1 polymer ?
#
loop_
_entity_poly.entity_id
_entity_poly.type
_entity_poly.pdbx_seq_one_letter_code
_entity_poly.pdbx_strand_id
1 'polypeptide(L)'
;MRQYKHVNYFSPHQGIVNLWPVAFNMFDSNATLDNTLMFAVDNETMFSPYGLRGVSARDIFYFPGTGYWRGPVWISVNYIVLRGLFKYFMDYVPAEPLDPILKTPRDFYK
;
A
#
# COMPACT_ATOMS: atom_id res chain seq x y z
N MET A 1 15.14 34.70 -19.20
CA MET A 1 15.47 33.34 -18.72
C MET A 1 14.60 33.03 -17.51
N ARG A 2 13.79 32.00 -17.60
CA ARG A 2 12.95 31.58 -16.47
C ARG A 2 13.82 30.89 -15.43
N GLN A 3 13.82 31.40 -14.22
CA GLN A 3 14.44 30.71 -13.09
C GLN A 3 13.41 29.79 -12.44
N TYR A 4 13.72 28.50 -12.37
CA TYR A 4 12.88 27.53 -11.69
C TYR A 4 13.34 27.43 -10.23
N LYS A 5 12.44 27.75 -9.31
CA LYS A 5 12.70 27.47 -7.90
C LYS A 5 12.47 25.98 -7.63
N HIS A 6 13.48 25.33 -7.11
CA HIS A 6 13.32 23.96 -6.61
C HIS A 6 12.63 24.02 -5.25
N VAL A 7 11.36 23.60 -5.22
CA VAL A 7 10.61 23.48 -3.98
C VAL A 7 10.36 22.00 -3.73
N ASN A 8 10.86 21.50 -2.61
CA ASN A 8 10.58 20.14 -2.18
C ASN A 8 9.28 20.11 -1.39
N TYR A 9 8.34 19.29 -1.81
CA TYR A 9 7.10 19.07 -1.10
C TYR A 9 6.65 17.62 -1.29
N PHE A 10 5.81 17.14 -0.38
CA PHE A 10 5.24 15.82 -0.52
C PHE A 10 4.17 15.83 -1.61
N SER A 11 4.25 14.84 -2.50
CA SER A 11 3.23 14.66 -3.52
C SER A 11 1.90 14.26 -2.89
N PRO A 12 0.77 14.86 -3.28
CA PRO A 12 -0.54 14.44 -2.80
C PRO A 12 -1.02 13.14 -3.44
N HIS A 13 -0.33 12.66 -4.47
CA HIS A 13 -0.72 11.44 -5.17
C HIS A 13 -0.31 10.21 -4.38
N GLN A 14 -1.23 9.26 -4.26
CA GLN A 14 -1.00 8.00 -3.56
C GLN A 14 -1.15 6.83 -4.53
N GLY A 15 -0.24 5.91 -4.48
CA GLY A 15 -0.22 4.77 -5.38
C GLY A 15 0.52 3.58 -4.79
N ILE A 16 0.70 2.56 -5.60
CA ILE A 16 1.33 1.31 -5.16
C ILE A 16 2.78 1.50 -4.72
N VAL A 17 3.45 2.55 -5.18
CA VAL A 17 4.81 2.89 -4.73
C VAL A 17 4.85 3.26 -3.24
N ASN A 18 3.73 3.70 -2.67
CA ASN A 18 3.61 3.96 -1.24
C ASN A 18 3.71 2.67 -0.40
N LEU A 19 3.58 1.51 -1.04
CA LEU A 19 3.68 0.21 -0.38
C LEU A 19 5.09 -0.39 -0.47
N TRP A 20 6.02 0.25 -1.17
CA TRP A 20 7.41 -0.20 -1.24
C TRP A 20 8.06 -0.38 0.12
N PRO A 21 7.90 0.54 1.10
CA PRO A 21 8.48 0.31 2.42
C PRO A 21 8.02 -1.00 3.06
N VAL A 22 6.76 -1.37 2.90
CA VAL A 22 6.24 -2.64 3.41
C VAL A 22 6.79 -3.81 2.59
N ALA A 23 6.83 -3.67 1.27
CA ALA A 23 7.34 -4.71 0.37
C ALA A 23 8.79 -5.09 0.69
N PHE A 24 9.59 -4.11 1.13
CA PHE A 24 11.01 -4.30 1.42
C PHE A 24 11.35 -4.27 2.92
N ASN A 25 10.36 -4.34 3.80
CA ASN A 25 10.55 -4.28 5.26
C ASN A 25 11.28 -3.00 5.73
N MET A 26 10.97 -1.88 5.14
CA MET A 26 11.63 -0.59 5.40
C MET A 26 10.65 0.41 6.00
N PHE A 27 10.15 0.12 7.18
CA PHE A 27 9.28 1.04 7.94
C PHE A 27 9.86 1.29 9.32
N ASP A 28 9.60 2.47 9.86
CA ASP A 28 10.24 2.97 11.08
C ASP A 28 9.45 2.67 12.35
N SER A 29 8.15 2.37 12.24
CA SER A 29 7.30 2.11 13.40
C SER A 29 6.09 1.26 13.02
N ASN A 30 5.51 0.61 14.03
CA ASN A 30 4.27 -0.14 13.87
C ASN A 30 3.09 0.77 13.46
N ALA A 31 3.07 2.01 13.93
CA ALA A 31 2.04 2.96 13.55
C ALA A 31 2.08 3.29 12.04
N THR A 32 3.27 3.50 11.49
CA THR A 32 3.47 3.71 10.07
C THR A 32 3.00 2.49 9.27
N LEU A 33 3.36 1.29 9.73
CA LEU A 33 2.93 0.05 9.11
C LEU A 33 1.42 -0.10 9.11
N ASP A 34 0.77 0.12 10.25
CA ASP A 34 -0.68 0.00 10.38
C ASP A 34 -1.41 0.95 9.44
N ASN A 35 -0.97 2.20 9.37
CA ASN A 35 -1.54 3.19 8.45
C ASN A 35 -1.37 2.76 6.99
N THR A 36 -0.23 2.22 6.64
CA THR A 36 0.04 1.74 5.29
C THR A 36 -0.84 0.54 4.94
N LEU A 37 -1.03 -0.38 5.88
CA LEU A 37 -1.89 -1.54 5.68
C LEU A 37 -3.36 -1.13 5.54
N MET A 38 -3.83 -0.19 6.33
CA MET A 38 -5.19 0.33 6.20
C MET A 38 -5.41 0.98 4.83
N PHE A 39 -4.44 1.73 4.34
CA PHE A 39 -4.48 2.29 3.00
C PHE A 39 -4.53 1.19 1.93
N ALA A 40 -3.76 0.13 2.10
CA ALA A 40 -3.69 -0.97 1.14
C ALA A 40 -5.00 -1.76 1.04
N VAL A 41 -5.72 -1.95 2.15
CA VAL A 41 -6.94 -2.76 2.19
C VAL A 41 -8.22 -1.97 1.96
N ASP A 42 -8.14 -0.64 1.90
CA ASP A 42 -9.29 0.22 1.65
C ASP A 42 -9.70 0.13 0.18
N ASN A 43 -10.94 -0.30 -0.07
CA ASN A 43 -11.47 -0.44 -1.43
C ASN A 43 -11.74 0.90 -2.12
N GLU A 44 -11.79 1.98 -1.38
CA GLU A 44 -11.91 3.33 -1.96
C GLU A 44 -10.57 3.90 -2.39
N THR A 45 -9.47 3.29 -1.99
CA THR A 45 -8.12 3.71 -2.35
C THR A 45 -7.41 2.66 -3.20
N MET A 46 -6.79 1.67 -2.59
CA MET A 46 -5.90 0.75 -3.30
C MET A 46 -6.51 -0.60 -3.62
N PHE A 47 -7.37 -1.11 -2.75
CA PHE A 47 -7.88 -2.47 -2.89
C PHE A 47 -8.95 -2.58 -3.97
N SER A 48 -8.85 -3.61 -4.80
CA SER A 48 -9.90 -3.98 -5.75
C SER A 48 -10.11 -5.50 -5.69
N PRO A 49 -11.23 -6.00 -6.26
CA PRO A 49 -11.45 -7.46 -6.32
C PRO A 49 -10.35 -8.23 -7.06
N TYR A 50 -9.53 -7.54 -7.83
CA TYR A 50 -8.49 -8.15 -8.67
C TYR A 50 -7.08 -7.91 -8.15
N GLY A 51 -6.91 -7.10 -7.11
CA GLY A 51 -5.62 -6.77 -6.54
C GLY A 51 -5.49 -5.29 -6.22
N LEU A 52 -4.26 -4.87 -5.93
CA LEU A 52 -3.96 -3.48 -5.58
C LEU A 52 -3.83 -2.63 -6.85
N ARG A 53 -4.49 -1.48 -6.83
CA ARG A 53 -4.45 -0.52 -7.94
C ARG A 53 -3.08 0.15 -8.03
N GLY A 54 -2.70 0.56 -9.24
CA GLY A 54 -1.46 1.33 -9.45
C GLY A 54 -1.49 2.69 -8.78
N VAL A 55 -2.67 3.31 -8.76
CA VAL A 55 -2.93 4.62 -8.13
C VAL A 55 -4.24 4.52 -7.36
N SER A 56 -4.33 5.25 -6.24
CA SER A 56 -5.55 5.33 -5.44
C SER A 56 -6.76 5.73 -6.29
N ALA A 57 -7.88 5.06 -6.09
CA ALA A 57 -9.12 5.40 -6.77
C ALA A 57 -9.64 6.81 -6.42
N ARG A 58 -9.15 7.39 -5.32
CA ARG A 58 -9.46 8.79 -4.93
C ARG A 58 -8.55 9.81 -5.58
N ASP A 59 -7.50 9.36 -6.27
CA ASP A 59 -6.57 10.28 -6.93
C ASP A 59 -7.24 10.90 -8.17
N ILE A 60 -6.98 12.19 -8.39
CA ILE A 60 -7.53 12.90 -9.56
C ILE A 60 -7.01 12.32 -10.87
N PHE A 61 -5.87 11.66 -10.87
CA PHE A 61 -5.30 11.02 -12.04
C PHE A 61 -5.74 9.56 -12.21
N TYR A 62 -6.60 9.05 -11.34
CA TYR A 62 -7.08 7.68 -11.45
C TYR A 62 -7.81 7.47 -12.78
N PHE A 63 -7.33 6.51 -13.54
CA PHE A 63 -7.92 6.13 -14.82
C PHE A 63 -7.72 4.63 -15.06
N PRO A 64 -8.71 3.79 -14.74
CA PRO A 64 -8.54 2.34 -14.78
C PRO A 64 -8.48 1.73 -16.19
N GLY A 65 -8.93 2.44 -17.22
CA GLY A 65 -8.97 1.94 -18.59
C GLY A 65 -7.58 1.87 -19.22
N THR A 66 -7.22 2.89 -20.00
CA THR A 66 -5.93 2.94 -20.70
C THR A 66 -4.87 3.74 -19.93
N GLY A 67 -5.05 3.92 -18.63
CA GLY A 67 -4.26 4.83 -17.82
C GLY A 67 -2.83 4.39 -17.51
N TYR A 68 -2.40 3.23 -17.96
CA TYR A 68 -1.06 2.67 -17.69
C TYR A 68 -0.82 2.56 -16.17
N TRP A 69 -0.01 3.44 -15.57
CA TRP A 69 0.25 3.43 -14.13
C TRP A 69 -0.84 4.12 -13.29
N ARG A 70 -1.87 4.67 -13.90
CA ARG A 70 -2.87 5.48 -13.21
C ARG A 70 -4.10 4.69 -12.73
N GLY A 71 -3.93 3.44 -12.39
CA GLY A 71 -5.01 2.68 -11.78
C GLY A 71 -5.06 1.20 -12.06
N PRO A 72 -4.69 0.70 -13.27
CA PRO A 72 -4.73 -0.73 -13.54
C PRO A 72 -3.91 -1.56 -12.53
N VAL A 73 -4.33 -2.78 -12.32
CA VAL A 73 -3.63 -3.72 -11.44
C VAL A 73 -2.45 -4.32 -12.19
N TRP A 74 -1.25 -4.12 -11.65
CA TRP A 74 -0.02 -4.68 -12.18
C TRP A 74 0.36 -5.93 -11.37
N ILE A 75 0.27 -7.08 -11.96
CA ILE A 75 0.51 -8.37 -11.29
C ILE A 75 1.93 -8.47 -10.75
N SER A 76 2.93 -8.02 -11.51
CA SER A 76 4.32 -8.04 -11.07
C SER A 76 4.56 -7.22 -9.79
N VAL A 77 3.99 -6.04 -9.74
CA VAL A 77 4.12 -5.14 -8.58
C VAL A 77 3.31 -5.69 -7.40
N ASN A 78 2.11 -6.20 -7.65
CA ASN A 78 1.30 -6.85 -6.63
C ASN A 78 2.04 -8.04 -6.01
N TYR A 79 2.71 -8.84 -6.82
CA TYR A 79 3.50 -9.97 -6.34
C TYR A 79 4.58 -9.53 -5.35
N ILE A 80 5.32 -8.48 -5.68
CA ILE A 80 6.38 -7.96 -4.82
C ILE A 80 5.82 -7.48 -3.48
N VAL A 81 4.73 -6.70 -3.52
CA VAL A 81 4.09 -6.20 -2.30
C VAL A 81 3.54 -7.34 -1.45
N LEU A 82 2.85 -8.30 -2.07
CA LEU A 82 2.28 -9.44 -1.35
C LEU A 82 3.37 -10.30 -0.72
N ARG A 83 4.49 -10.49 -1.39
CA ARG A 83 5.62 -11.23 -0.85
C ARG A 83 6.19 -10.55 0.40
N GLY A 84 6.34 -9.24 0.37
CA GLY A 84 6.78 -8.47 1.52
C GLY A 84 5.80 -8.56 2.69
N LEU A 85 4.51 -8.41 2.40
CA LEU A 85 3.45 -8.55 3.40
C LEU A 85 3.41 -9.96 3.99
N PHE A 86 3.54 -10.99 3.17
CA PHE A 86 3.54 -12.38 3.62
C PHE A 86 4.67 -12.61 4.62
N LYS A 87 5.88 -12.19 4.28
CA LYS A 87 7.04 -12.32 5.18
C LYS A 87 6.79 -11.61 6.51
N TYR A 88 6.28 -10.39 6.45
CA TYR A 88 5.94 -9.61 7.63
C TYR A 88 4.89 -10.31 8.50
N PHE A 89 3.79 -10.75 7.90
CA PHE A 89 2.70 -11.37 8.64
C PHE A 89 3.08 -12.71 9.29
N MET A 90 4.00 -13.44 8.69
CA MET A 90 4.49 -14.70 9.28
C MET A 90 5.39 -14.46 10.50
N ASP A 91 6.12 -13.34 10.50
CA ASP A 91 7.07 -13.02 11.56
C ASP A 91 6.46 -12.12 12.64
N TYR A 92 5.28 -11.56 12.40
CA TYR A 92 4.64 -10.63 13.34
C TYR A 92 4.13 -11.37 14.58
N VAL A 93 4.63 -10.93 15.75
CA VAL A 93 4.12 -11.35 17.04
C VAL A 93 3.58 -10.12 17.76
N PRO A 94 2.27 -10.06 18.03
CA PRO A 94 1.70 -8.91 18.71
C PRO A 94 2.22 -8.84 20.16
N ALA A 95 2.53 -7.61 20.61
CA ALA A 95 3.04 -7.37 21.95
C ALA A 95 1.98 -7.60 23.04
N GLU A 96 0.70 -7.53 22.70
CA GLU A 96 -0.43 -7.73 23.61
C GLU A 96 -1.42 -8.74 23.00
N PRO A 97 -2.20 -9.45 23.86
CA PRO A 97 -3.26 -10.32 23.36
C PRO A 97 -4.25 -9.50 22.53
N LEU A 98 -4.45 -9.89 21.31
CA LEU A 98 -5.43 -9.26 20.46
C LEU A 98 -6.83 -9.64 20.93
N ASP A 99 -7.77 -8.68 20.80
CA ASP A 99 -9.17 -8.96 20.98
C ASP A 99 -9.56 -10.14 20.07
N PRO A 100 -10.32 -11.16 20.58
CA PRO A 100 -10.75 -12.29 19.76
C PRO A 100 -11.50 -11.91 18.49
N ILE A 101 -12.07 -10.70 18.44
CA ILE A 101 -12.77 -10.17 17.28
C ILE A 101 -11.80 -9.65 16.22
N LEU A 102 -10.59 -9.26 16.63
CA LEU A 102 -9.56 -8.75 15.72
C LEU A 102 -8.70 -9.91 15.21
N LYS A 103 -8.82 -10.19 13.94
CA LYS A 103 -7.95 -11.17 13.28
C LYS A 103 -6.53 -10.63 13.20
N THR A 104 -5.57 -11.50 13.47
CA THR A 104 -4.17 -11.15 13.25
C THR A 104 -3.92 -11.03 11.73
N PRO A 105 -2.90 -10.29 11.29
CA PRO A 105 -2.54 -10.25 9.89
C PRO A 105 -2.33 -11.64 9.28
N ARG A 106 -1.84 -12.59 10.07
CA ARG A 106 -1.63 -13.98 9.65
C ARG A 106 -2.94 -14.67 9.26
N ASP A 107 -4.06 -14.32 9.88
CA ASP A 107 -5.36 -14.95 9.62
C ASP A 107 -5.91 -14.61 8.22
N PHE A 108 -5.43 -13.53 7.62
CA PHE A 108 -5.81 -13.16 6.25
C PHE A 108 -5.21 -14.09 5.19
N TYR A 109 -4.21 -14.89 5.54
CA TYR A 109 -3.53 -15.82 4.62
C TYR A 109 -3.98 -17.28 4.79
N LYS A 110 -4.87 -17.54 5.70
CA LYS A 110 -5.42 -18.88 5.90
C LYS A 110 -6.65 -19.16 5.06
#